data_b48a3008c1c2dedcdc9aba8d01f53516
#
_entry.id   b48a3008c1c2dedcdc9aba8d01f53516
#
_cell.length_a   1.000
_cell.length_b   1.000
_cell.length_c   1.000
_cell.angle_alpha   90.00
_cell.angle_beta   90.00
_cell.angle_gamma   90.00
#
_symmetry.space_group_name_H-M   'P 1'
#
loop_
_entity.id
_entity.type
_entity.pdbx_description
1 polymer ?
#
loop_
_entity_poly.entity_id
_entity_poly.type
_entity_poly.pdbx_seq_one_letter_code
_entity_poly.pdbx_strand_id
1 'polypeptide(L)'
;MIHPRDPDCVYAVPVESEEFRCVCDGRLRVYRTRNAGASWEPLMRGLPQKQAYETVLRDAMTTDSLDPVGIYFGTRSGQLFGSNDEGKNWNRILGGLPSILCVRCAVVEDEGLGNVFPVSPKAPQQVSRKSNASHQSTKRKNKKR
;
A
#
# COMPACT_ATOMS: atom_id res chain seq x y z
N MET A 1 -8.21 -10.14 -11.11
CA MET A 1 -8.99 -8.94 -11.49
C MET A 1 -8.50 -8.45 -12.83
N ILE A 2 -9.39 -8.22 -13.80
CA ILE A 2 -9.04 -7.75 -15.15
C ILE A 2 -9.07 -6.22 -15.15
N HIS A 3 -8.12 -5.60 -15.84
CA HIS A 3 -8.07 -4.16 -16.04
C HIS A 3 -9.29 -3.69 -16.89
N PRO A 4 -10.00 -2.62 -16.48
CA PRO A 4 -11.29 -2.27 -17.12
C PRO A 4 -11.19 -1.82 -18.59
N ARG A 5 -10.01 -1.40 -19.06
CA ARG A 5 -9.77 -0.91 -20.43
C ARG A 5 -8.78 -1.76 -21.24
N ASP A 6 -8.20 -2.81 -20.64
CA ASP A 6 -7.19 -3.66 -21.28
C ASP A 6 -7.43 -5.11 -20.87
N PRO A 7 -8.05 -5.94 -21.69
CA PRO A 7 -8.40 -7.32 -21.35
C PRO A 7 -7.16 -8.22 -21.21
N ASP A 8 -6.02 -7.86 -21.77
CA ASP A 8 -4.77 -8.59 -21.64
C ASP A 8 -4.01 -8.24 -20.34
N CYS A 9 -4.46 -7.18 -19.65
CA CYS A 9 -3.92 -6.76 -18.37
C CYS A 9 -4.73 -7.33 -17.20
N VAL A 10 -4.10 -8.17 -16.39
CA VAL A 10 -4.72 -8.83 -15.24
C VAL A 10 -3.89 -8.66 -13.99
N TYR A 11 -4.55 -8.46 -12.86
CA TYR A 11 -3.95 -8.39 -11.53
C TYR A 11 -4.34 -9.62 -10.70
N ALA A 12 -3.38 -10.18 -9.97
CA ALA A 12 -3.60 -11.33 -9.11
C ALA A 12 -2.78 -11.23 -7.81
N VAL A 13 -3.31 -11.77 -6.73
CA VAL A 13 -2.56 -12.03 -5.50
C VAL A 13 -2.53 -13.55 -5.32
N PRO A 14 -1.41 -14.21 -5.65
CA PRO A 14 -1.32 -15.66 -5.50
C PRO A 14 -1.25 -16.06 -4.04
N VAL A 15 -1.81 -17.20 -3.73
CA VAL A 15 -1.69 -17.87 -2.43
C VAL A 15 -0.85 -19.12 -2.57
N GLU A 16 -0.15 -19.53 -1.51
CA GLU A 16 0.82 -20.62 -1.54
C GLU A 16 0.16 -21.98 -1.77
N SER A 17 -0.99 -22.23 -1.13
CA SER A 17 -1.75 -23.47 -1.29
C SER A 17 -3.21 -23.29 -0.91
N GLU A 18 -4.03 -24.29 -1.18
CA GLU A 18 -5.40 -24.32 -0.70
C GLU A 18 -5.49 -24.50 0.81
N GLU A 19 -4.49 -25.14 1.42
CA GLU A 19 -4.44 -25.44 2.85
C GLU A 19 -4.09 -24.19 3.67
N PHE A 20 -3.01 -23.50 3.33
CA PHE A 20 -2.54 -22.33 4.07
C PHE A 20 -3.21 -21.03 3.63
N ARG A 21 -3.58 -20.92 2.38
CA ARG A 21 -4.27 -19.75 1.77
C ARG A 21 -3.63 -18.40 2.10
N CYS A 22 -2.34 -18.36 2.33
CA CYS A 22 -1.60 -17.12 2.55
C CYS A 22 -0.65 -16.84 1.38
N VAL A 23 -0.21 -15.59 1.30
CA VAL A 23 0.75 -15.18 0.28
C VAL A 23 2.10 -15.87 0.49
N CYS A 24 2.78 -16.17 -0.61
CA CYS A 24 4.07 -16.86 -0.60
C CYS A 24 5.15 -16.08 0.16
N ASP A 25 6.02 -16.79 0.87
CA ASP A 25 7.17 -16.26 1.61
C ASP A 25 6.83 -15.21 2.69
N GLY A 26 5.57 -15.05 3.07
CA GLY A 26 5.14 -13.97 3.95
C GLY A 26 5.43 -12.58 3.38
N ARG A 27 5.31 -12.44 2.05
CA ARG A 27 5.52 -11.19 1.32
C ARG A 27 4.28 -10.86 0.52
N LEU A 28 3.61 -9.78 0.88
CA LEU A 28 2.42 -9.34 0.17
C LEU A 28 2.83 -8.70 -1.17
N ARG A 29 2.39 -9.30 -2.26
CA ARG A 29 2.65 -8.84 -3.64
C ARG A 29 1.39 -8.95 -4.46
N VAL A 30 1.14 -7.95 -5.27
CA VAL A 30 0.20 -8.03 -6.39
C VAL A 30 1.01 -8.34 -7.64
N TYR A 31 0.59 -9.29 -8.44
CA TYR A 31 1.22 -9.57 -9.72
C TYR A 31 0.36 -9.00 -10.83
N ARG A 32 1.00 -8.44 -11.84
CA ARG A 32 0.36 -7.94 -13.05
C ARG A 32 0.91 -8.64 -14.28
N THR A 33 0.05 -9.01 -15.19
CA THR A 33 0.38 -9.33 -16.59
C THR A 33 -0.15 -8.23 -17.48
N ARG A 34 0.50 -7.99 -18.64
CA ARG A 34 0.04 -7.11 -19.72
C ARG A 34 -0.03 -7.85 -21.06
N ASN A 35 0.05 -9.17 -21.04
CA ASN A 35 0.09 -10.02 -22.21
C ASN A 35 -0.67 -11.34 -21.98
N ALA A 36 -1.86 -11.22 -21.43
CA ALA A 36 -2.78 -12.33 -21.17
C ALA A 36 -2.14 -13.50 -20.38
N GLY A 37 -1.19 -13.19 -19.49
CA GLY A 37 -0.56 -14.20 -18.63
C GLY A 37 0.74 -14.78 -19.14
N ALA A 38 1.25 -14.37 -20.29
CA ALA A 38 2.53 -14.87 -20.82
C ALA A 38 3.73 -14.46 -19.95
N SER A 39 3.64 -13.32 -19.26
CA SER A 39 4.62 -12.89 -18.24
C SER A 39 3.93 -12.14 -17.11
N TRP A 40 4.56 -12.15 -15.92
CA TRP A 40 4.05 -11.51 -14.71
C TRP A 40 5.13 -10.68 -14.05
N GLU A 41 4.76 -9.47 -13.62
CA GLU A 41 5.63 -8.59 -12.84
C GLU A 41 5.08 -8.38 -11.42
N PRO A 42 5.93 -8.42 -10.38
CA PRO A 42 5.49 -8.16 -9.02
C PRO A 42 5.38 -6.65 -8.74
N LEU A 43 4.24 -6.23 -8.23
CA LEU A 43 3.96 -4.87 -7.77
C LEU A 43 3.89 -4.90 -6.24
N MET A 44 4.91 -4.38 -5.57
CA MET A 44 5.06 -4.56 -4.11
C MET A 44 5.48 -3.31 -3.35
N ARG A 45 5.73 -2.19 -4.05
CA ARG A 45 6.18 -0.96 -3.39
C ARG A 45 5.09 -0.41 -2.46
N GLY A 46 5.37 -0.33 -1.17
CA GLY A 46 4.41 0.10 -0.15
C GLY A 46 3.63 -1.04 0.51
N LEU A 47 3.72 -2.28 -0.01
CA LEU A 47 3.15 -3.46 0.63
C LEU A 47 4.14 -4.08 1.63
N PRO A 48 3.67 -4.71 2.72
CA PRO A 48 4.50 -5.36 3.71
C PRO A 48 5.25 -6.56 3.10
N GLN A 49 6.59 -6.59 3.28
CA GLN A 49 7.48 -7.56 2.67
C GLN A 49 8.12 -8.52 3.68
N LYS A 50 7.70 -8.48 4.94
CA LYS A 50 8.21 -9.38 5.99
C LYS A 50 7.04 -9.80 6.89
N GLN A 51 6.95 -11.09 7.16
CA GLN A 51 5.94 -11.69 8.06
C GLN A 51 4.50 -11.27 7.71
N ALA A 52 4.23 -11.04 6.44
CA ALA A 52 2.93 -10.65 5.93
C ALA A 52 2.17 -11.88 5.42
N TYR A 53 1.77 -12.76 6.34
CA TYR A 53 1.00 -13.98 6.03
C TYR A 53 -0.47 -13.64 5.83
N GLU A 54 -0.71 -12.81 4.80
CA GLU A 54 -2.03 -12.29 4.46
C GLU A 54 -2.76 -13.21 3.49
N THR A 55 -4.09 -13.16 3.55
CA THR A 55 -4.97 -13.78 2.56
C THR A 55 -5.80 -12.70 1.88
N VAL A 56 -5.79 -12.67 0.57
CA VAL A 56 -6.69 -11.85 -0.25
C VAL A 56 -7.67 -12.77 -0.96
N LEU A 57 -8.94 -12.64 -0.66
CA LEU A 57 -9.98 -13.46 -1.29
C LEU A 57 -10.28 -12.95 -2.71
N ARG A 58 -10.86 -13.82 -3.55
CA ARG A 58 -11.19 -13.49 -4.95
C ARG A 58 -12.04 -12.23 -5.07
N ASP A 59 -13.06 -12.10 -4.23
CA ASP A 59 -13.98 -10.95 -4.24
C ASP A 59 -13.47 -9.75 -3.44
N ALA A 60 -12.33 -9.89 -2.75
CA ALA A 60 -11.72 -8.83 -1.96
C ALA A 60 -10.75 -7.96 -2.75
N MET A 61 -10.77 -8.02 -4.08
CA MET A 61 -9.99 -7.13 -4.96
C MET A 61 -10.89 -6.51 -6.02
N THR A 62 -10.70 -5.23 -6.31
CA THR A 62 -11.45 -4.47 -7.32
C THR A 62 -10.58 -3.40 -7.98
N THR A 63 -11.03 -2.91 -9.14
CA THR A 63 -10.48 -1.74 -9.82
C THR A 63 -11.57 -0.70 -10.01
N ASP A 64 -11.19 0.58 -10.05
CA ASP A 64 -12.08 1.64 -10.52
C ASP A 64 -11.99 1.83 -12.05
N SER A 65 -12.69 2.84 -12.57
CA SER A 65 -12.69 3.20 -14.00
C SER A 65 -11.88 4.46 -14.30
N LEU A 66 -11.14 5.00 -13.34
CA LEU A 66 -10.34 6.23 -13.50
C LEU A 66 -9.10 5.99 -14.37
N ASP A 67 -8.45 7.09 -14.77
CA ASP A 67 -7.20 7.07 -15.50
C ASP A 67 -6.17 7.94 -14.77
N PRO A 68 -5.07 7.34 -14.27
CA PRO A 68 -4.76 5.91 -14.22
C PRO A 68 -5.72 5.11 -13.32
N VAL A 69 -5.86 3.81 -13.62
CA VAL A 69 -6.76 2.91 -12.88
C VAL A 69 -6.32 2.76 -11.44
N GLY A 70 -7.26 3.00 -10.53
CA GLY A 70 -7.12 2.65 -9.13
C GLY A 70 -7.37 1.17 -8.89
N ILE A 71 -6.59 0.57 -7.98
CA ILE A 71 -6.69 -0.83 -7.59
C ILE A 71 -6.82 -0.90 -6.09
N TYR A 72 -7.78 -1.68 -5.60
CA TYR A 72 -8.06 -1.79 -4.17
C TYR A 72 -8.20 -3.24 -3.78
N PHE A 73 -7.64 -3.63 -2.63
CA PHE A 73 -7.88 -4.96 -2.08
C PHE A 73 -7.88 -4.98 -0.57
N GLY A 74 -8.66 -5.91 -0.03
CA GLY A 74 -8.75 -6.17 1.39
C GLY A 74 -8.18 -7.52 1.77
N THR A 75 -7.66 -7.62 3.01
CA THR A 75 -7.13 -8.86 3.55
C THR A 75 -8.03 -9.46 4.62
N ARG A 76 -7.89 -10.75 4.87
CA ARG A 76 -8.61 -11.42 5.96
C ARG A 76 -8.21 -10.93 7.34
N SER A 77 -7.04 -10.31 7.50
CA SER A 77 -6.63 -9.66 8.75
C SER A 77 -7.23 -8.25 8.94
N GLY A 78 -8.09 -7.80 8.01
CA GLY A 78 -8.80 -6.53 8.12
C GLY A 78 -7.99 -5.31 7.69
N GLN A 79 -7.06 -5.49 6.75
CA GLN A 79 -6.31 -4.38 6.16
C GLN A 79 -6.82 -4.09 4.74
N LEU A 80 -7.05 -2.82 4.44
CA LEU A 80 -7.45 -2.32 3.12
C LEU A 80 -6.28 -1.57 2.49
N PHE A 81 -5.88 -1.99 1.31
CA PHE A 81 -4.83 -1.35 0.51
C PHE A 81 -5.41 -0.77 -0.77
N GLY A 82 -4.79 0.31 -1.24
CA GLY A 82 -5.14 0.93 -2.52
C GLY A 82 -3.92 1.50 -3.23
N SER A 83 -4.03 1.55 -4.54
CA SER A 83 -3.10 2.19 -5.47
C SER A 83 -3.91 3.02 -6.45
N ASN A 84 -3.46 4.22 -6.75
CA ASN A 84 -4.05 5.12 -7.75
C ASN A 84 -3.16 5.29 -9.00
N ASP A 85 -2.20 4.38 -9.20
CA ASP A 85 -1.21 4.43 -10.26
C ASP A 85 -0.95 3.04 -10.90
N GLU A 86 -2.01 2.26 -11.07
CA GLU A 86 -1.97 0.90 -11.64
C GLU A 86 -1.07 -0.08 -10.85
N GLY A 87 -0.99 0.08 -9.54
CA GLY A 87 -0.23 -0.80 -8.66
C GLY A 87 1.26 -0.48 -8.55
N LYS A 88 1.74 0.63 -9.11
CA LYS A 88 3.15 1.03 -8.99
C LYS A 88 3.52 1.38 -7.55
N ASN A 89 2.60 2.04 -6.83
CA ASN A 89 2.74 2.37 -5.41
C ASN A 89 1.45 2.01 -4.67
N TRP A 90 1.61 1.41 -3.48
CA TRP A 90 0.52 0.99 -2.63
C TRP A 90 0.52 1.75 -1.31
N ASN A 91 -0.67 2.07 -0.83
CA ASN A 91 -0.89 2.65 0.48
C ASN A 91 -1.90 1.82 1.25
N ARG A 92 -1.67 1.66 2.56
CA ARG A 92 -2.70 1.13 3.44
C ARG A 92 -3.70 2.25 3.72
N ILE A 93 -4.93 2.08 3.22
CA ILE A 93 -6.02 3.03 3.41
C ILE A 93 -6.57 2.92 4.82
N LEU A 94 -6.80 1.68 5.29
CA LEU A 94 -7.39 1.39 6.59
C LEU A 94 -6.87 0.06 7.14
N GLY A 95 -6.87 -0.07 8.45
CA GLY A 95 -6.51 -1.32 9.15
C GLY A 95 -7.34 -1.50 10.41
N GLY A 96 -7.32 -2.71 10.97
CA GLY A 96 -8.09 -3.05 12.17
C GLY A 96 -9.58 -3.32 11.91
N LEU A 97 -9.94 -3.54 10.64
CA LEU A 97 -11.29 -3.99 10.29
C LEU A 97 -11.47 -5.48 10.62
N PRO A 98 -12.70 -5.97 10.72
CA PRO A 98 -12.99 -7.40 10.62
C PRO A 98 -12.45 -7.98 9.30
N SER A 99 -12.41 -9.31 9.18
CA SER A 99 -11.97 -9.99 7.96
C SER A 99 -12.72 -9.45 6.74
N ILE A 100 -11.96 -8.92 5.76
CA ILE A 100 -12.55 -8.36 4.53
C ILE A 100 -12.81 -9.49 3.55
N LEU A 101 -14.07 -9.70 3.22
CA LEU A 101 -14.52 -10.75 2.32
C LEU A 101 -14.74 -10.25 0.90
N CYS A 102 -15.09 -8.97 0.77
CA CYS A 102 -15.42 -8.34 -0.52
C CYS A 102 -15.00 -6.88 -0.49
N VAL A 103 -14.47 -6.38 -1.62
CA VAL A 103 -14.22 -4.97 -1.87
C VAL A 103 -14.92 -4.58 -3.17
N ARG A 104 -15.64 -3.46 -3.13
CA ARG A 104 -16.22 -2.84 -4.32
C ARG A 104 -15.93 -1.35 -4.29
N CYS A 105 -15.70 -0.77 -5.44
CA CYS A 105 -15.55 0.67 -5.59
C CYS A 105 -16.57 1.21 -6.60
N ALA A 106 -16.90 2.47 -6.45
CA ALA A 106 -17.67 3.24 -7.41
C ALA A 106 -17.00 4.60 -7.58
N VAL A 107 -16.99 5.11 -8.80
CA VAL A 107 -16.60 6.49 -9.08
C VAL A 107 -17.88 7.32 -8.98
N VAL A 108 -17.87 8.32 -8.10
CA VAL A 108 -18.99 9.26 -7.94
C VAL A 108 -18.52 10.60 -8.45
N GLU A 109 -19.28 11.20 -9.36
CA GLU A 109 -19.07 12.58 -9.76
C GLU A 109 -19.52 13.49 -8.61
N ASP A 110 -18.65 14.39 -8.17
CA ASP A 110 -18.95 15.30 -7.08
C ASP A 110 -19.81 16.48 -7.58
N GLU A 111 -21.09 16.24 -7.79
CA GLU A 111 -22.06 17.30 -8.07
C GLU A 111 -22.43 18.05 -6.78
N GLY A 112 -21.43 18.54 -6.03
CA GLY A 112 -21.65 19.47 -4.93
C GLY A 112 -21.98 18.85 -3.57
N LEU A 113 -21.66 17.58 -3.33
CA LEU A 113 -21.59 17.02 -1.98
C LEU A 113 -20.34 17.53 -1.28
N GLY A 114 -20.41 18.75 -0.73
CA GLY A 114 -19.32 19.32 0.05
C GLY A 114 -18.86 18.35 1.14
N ASN A 115 -17.60 17.96 1.08
CA ASN A 115 -16.77 17.27 2.10
C ASN A 115 -17.53 16.44 3.15
N VAL A 116 -18.17 15.35 2.74
CA VAL A 116 -18.86 14.43 3.66
C VAL A 116 -17.87 13.49 4.37
N PHE A 117 -16.63 13.39 3.88
CA PHE A 117 -15.59 12.59 4.52
C PHE A 117 -14.48 13.49 5.05
N PRO A 118 -14.17 13.44 6.36
CA PRO A 118 -13.00 14.15 6.86
C PRO A 118 -11.74 13.60 6.21
N VAL A 119 -11.03 14.47 5.50
CA VAL A 119 -9.67 14.19 5.02
C VAL A 119 -8.85 13.74 6.21
N SER A 120 -8.25 12.55 6.14
CA SER A 120 -7.37 12.03 7.18
C SER A 120 -6.36 13.09 7.62
N PRO A 121 -6.13 13.30 8.91
CA PRO A 121 -5.19 14.30 9.38
C PRO A 121 -3.80 13.98 8.78
N LYS A 122 -3.21 14.99 8.15
CA LYS A 122 -1.81 14.92 7.68
C LYS A 122 -0.94 14.41 8.82
N ALA A 123 -0.15 13.39 8.56
CA ALA A 123 0.84 12.91 9.50
C ALA A 123 1.68 14.09 10.03
N PRO A 124 1.98 14.16 11.34
CA PRO A 124 2.74 15.25 11.91
C PRO A 124 4.11 15.32 11.23
N GLN A 125 4.40 16.47 10.62
CA GLN A 125 5.72 16.76 10.06
C GLN A 125 6.73 16.71 11.21
N GLN A 126 7.72 15.82 11.12
CA GLN A 126 8.83 15.81 12.05
C GLN A 126 9.59 17.13 11.93
N VAL A 127 9.45 17.96 12.96
CA VAL A 127 10.25 19.16 13.14
C VAL A 127 11.69 18.70 13.41
N SER A 128 12.59 18.89 12.44
CA SER A 128 14.02 18.64 12.60
C SER A 128 14.56 19.60 13.67
N ARG A 129 14.83 19.08 14.87
CA ARG A 129 15.59 19.81 15.89
C ARG A 129 17.03 19.96 15.40
N LYS A 130 17.40 21.16 14.96
CA LYS A 130 18.80 21.54 14.78
C LYS A 130 19.47 21.55 16.15
N SER A 131 20.38 20.62 16.37
CA SER A 131 21.26 20.62 17.53
C SER A 131 22.29 21.73 17.37
N ASN A 132 22.15 22.82 18.12
CA ASN A 132 23.22 23.80 18.33
C ASN A 132 24.25 23.18 19.27
N ALA A 133 25.32 22.62 18.72
CA ALA A 133 26.50 22.31 19.47
C ALA A 133 27.39 23.57 19.56
N SER A 134 27.30 24.28 20.67
CA SER A 134 28.21 25.37 21.01
C SER A 134 29.57 24.80 21.40
N HIS A 135 30.58 25.14 20.62
CA HIS A 135 31.99 24.90 20.92
C HIS A 135 32.41 25.75 22.12
N GLN A 136 32.68 25.12 23.25
CA GLN A 136 33.49 25.74 24.31
C GLN A 136 34.90 25.14 24.28
N SER A 137 35.82 25.90 23.73
CA SER A 137 37.26 25.65 23.82
C SER A 137 37.78 26.04 25.20
N THR A 138 38.20 25.08 26.00
CA THR A 138 38.92 25.36 27.25
C THR A 138 40.40 25.17 27.02
N LYS A 139 41.13 26.30 26.94
CA LYS A 139 42.62 26.37 27.02
C LYS A 139 43.07 25.88 28.39
N ARG A 140 43.76 24.77 28.47
CA ARG A 140 44.60 24.43 29.63
C ARG A 140 46.06 24.81 29.35
N LYS A 141 46.54 25.82 30.09
CA LYS A 141 47.91 26.21 30.16
C LYS A 141 48.73 25.12 30.85
N ASN A 142 49.79 24.72 30.19
CA ASN A 142 50.87 23.92 30.73
C ASN A 142 51.75 24.81 31.64
N LYS A 143 52.05 24.42 32.92
CA LYS A 143 53.05 24.96 33.71
C LYS A 143 53.92 23.84 34.29
N LYS A 144 55.21 23.97 33.97
CA LYS A 144 56.34 23.13 34.39
C LYS A 144 56.41 22.85 35.90
N ARG A 145 56.76 21.63 36.25
CA ARG A 145 57.95 21.25 36.96
C ARG A 145 58.18 19.77 36.92
#